data_1cdf8ded8819a28a574b065200c8700a
#
_entry.id   1cdf8ded8819a28a574b065200c8700a
#
_cell.length_a   1.000
_cell.length_b   1.000
_cell.length_c   1.000
_cell.angle_alpha   90.00
_cell.angle_beta   90.00
_cell.angle_gamma   90.00
#
_symmetry.space_group_name_H-M   'P 1'
#
loop_
_entity.id
_entity.type
_entity.pdbx_description
1 polymer ?
#
loop_
_entity_poly.entity_id
_entity_poly.type
_entity_poly.pdbx_seq_one_letter_code
_entity_poly.pdbx_strand_id
1 'polypeptide(L)'
;MADLIFNLFSLKKGSMRAWRWHRVSHVLWLIPLFTLLLIWNNIALALDWLFFPGFKSQEIKRPVFVVSLPRTGTTNVLHALNTPGMPFSSMALWECLIAPSVIQRKVLRWIWRRLPLQLRKLVFSLDKRLFDKLNAVHNASLFWHEEDELVLMWSLSTIYVGLFYPESDVLRDLYSFDERVSEKRKARITRRYRRLVQRHLYAIGASADVRFLSKNPAMAGKVQAIAQHFPDAQALVIERPPNNILPSTELLVSIQLETATDVPVTDQERFAIYGILEGFRHNLQKQLVENGCLPFKVLSFSDLVQKREASMNALLGWLDCAVEFCEADRSEVHRSNKRYVPLNDEELRSALQEPWPSWPSGDFLVVPHEH
;
A
#
# COMPACT_ATOMS: atom_id res chain seq x y z
N MET A 1 13.19 -17.52 -4.53
CA MET A 1 12.29 -18.35 -3.69
C MET A 1 13.08 -19.27 -2.76
N ALA A 2 14.05 -20.04 -3.26
CA ALA A 2 14.93 -20.86 -2.43
C ALA A 2 15.70 -20.02 -1.39
N ASP A 3 16.25 -18.87 -1.78
CA ASP A 3 16.96 -17.98 -0.88
C ASP A 3 16.07 -17.37 0.21
N LEU A 4 14.80 -17.09 -0.12
CA LEU A 4 13.83 -16.61 0.87
C LEU A 4 13.50 -17.70 1.90
N ILE A 5 13.25 -18.91 1.43
CA ILE A 5 13.00 -20.08 2.28
C ILE A 5 14.28 -20.44 3.08
N PHE A 6 15.44 -20.38 2.44
CA PHE A 6 16.72 -20.65 3.09
C PHE A 6 17.06 -19.59 4.15
N ASN A 7 16.80 -18.31 3.88
CA ASN A 7 16.95 -17.23 4.87
C ASN A 7 15.90 -17.28 5.97
N LEU A 8 14.75 -17.95 5.74
CA LEU A 8 13.74 -18.30 6.76
C LEU A 8 14.34 -19.17 7.87
N PHE A 9 15.19 -20.08 7.46
CA PHE A 9 15.84 -21.05 8.36
C PHE A 9 17.30 -20.69 8.65
N SER A 10 17.92 -19.77 7.89
CA SER A 10 19.27 -19.30 8.16
C SER A 10 19.25 -18.29 9.30
N LEU A 11 19.64 -18.80 10.44
CA LEU A 11 19.91 -18.07 11.65
C LEU A 11 21.24 -17.34 11.46
N LYS A 12 21.24 -16.13 10.93
CA LYS A 12 22.42 -15.28 10.97
C LYS A 12 22.82 -15.15 12.43
N LYS A 13 24.01 -15.67 12.78
CA LYS A 13 24.63 -15.49 14.09
C LYS A 13 24.61 -14.00 14.43
N GLY A 14 23.87 -13.62 15.47
CA GLY A 14 23.82 -12.26 15.97
C GLY A 14 22.44 -11.57 15.91
N SER A 15 21.45 -12.11 15.20
CA SER A 15 20.09 -11.55 15.26
C SER A 15 19.41 -11.96 16.55
N MET A 16 19.13 -11.00 17.44
CA MET A 16 18.37 -11.24 18.67
C MET A 16 16.95 -11.76 18.43
N ARG A 17 16.43 -11.60 17.18
CA ARG A 17 15.08 -12.03 16.80
C ARG A 17 15.02 -13.49 16.35
N ALA A 18 16.16 -14.13 16.08
CA ALA A 18 16.23 -15.42 15.38
C ALA A 18 15.63 -16.60 16.14
N TRP A 19 15.81 -16.69 17.46
CA TRP A 19 15.55 -17.90 18.26
C TRP A 19 14.49 -17.76 19.34
N ARG A 20 13.62 -16.77 19.28
CA ARG A 20 12.53 -16.69 20.25
C ARG A 20 11.43 -17.70 19.92
N TRP A 21 10.95 -18.42 20.93
CA TRP A 21 9.89 -19.43 20.78
C TRP A 21 8.64 -18.88 20.11
N HIS A 22 8.29 -17.63 20.36
CA HIS A 22 7.17 -16.95 19.73
C HIS A 22 7.36 -16.87 18.20
N ARG A 23 8.54 -16.49 17.72
CA ARG A 23 8.86 -16.47 16.28
C ARG A 23 8.86 -17.88 15.69
N VAL A 24 9.45 -18.86 16.38
CA VAL A 24 9.50 -20.25 15.94
C VAL A 24 8.08 -20.80 15.78
N SER A 25 7.20 -20.55 16.76
CA SER A 25 5.81 -20.98 16.69
C SER A 25 5.04 -20.30 15.56
N HIS A 26 5.21 -18.97 15.37
CA HIS A 26 4.61 -18.25 14.24
C HIS A 26 5.08 -18.80 12.89
N VAL A 27 6.37 -19.04 12.75
CA VAL A 27 6.97 -19.64 11.54
C VAL A 27 6.36 -21.01 11.26
N LEU A 28 6.22 -21.86 12.26
CA LEU A 28 5.66 -23.21 12.10
C LEU A 28 4.19 -23.21 11.63
N TRP A 29 3.40 -22.20 12.02
CA TRP A 29 1.99 -22.09 11.62
C TRP A 29 1.80 -21.23 10.38
N LEU A 30 2.46 -20.08 10.29
CA LEU A 30 2.26 -19.12 9.21
C LEU A 30 2.85 -19.60 7.89
N ILE A 31 4.01 -20.31 7.89
CA ILE A 31 4.62 -20.77 6.64
C ILE A 31 3.74 -21.81 5.93
N PRO A 32 3.25 -22.88 6.57
CA PRO A 32 2.34 -23.80 5.91
C PRO A 32 1.08 -23.11 5.41
N LEU A 33 0.46 -22.26 6.23
CA LEU A 33 -0.72 -21.50 5.84
C LEU A 33 -0.44 -20.58 4.66
N PHE A 34 0.64 -19.81 4.71
CA PHE A 34 1.05 -18.93 3.63
C PHE A 34 1.35 -19.71 2.35
N THR A 35 2.02 -20.87 2.45
CA THR A 35 2.32 -21.73 1.31
C THR A 35 1.04 -22.29 0.67
N LEU A 36 0.08 -22.73 1.48
CA LEU A 36 -1.22 -23.18 1.00
C LEU A 36 -1.98 -22.04 0.28
N LEU A 37 -2.00 -20.85 0.87
CA LEU A 37 -2.63 -19.68 0.24
C LEU A 37 -1.88 -19.25 -1.03
N LEU A 38 -0.55 -19.33 -1.04
CA LEU A 38 0.26 -19.05 -2.23
C LEU A 38 -0.10 -19.98 -3.39
N ILE A 39 -0.16 -21.28 -3.13
CA ILE A 39 -0.54 -22.28 -4.12
C ILE A 39 -1.98 -22.06 -4.57
N TRP A 40 -2.92 -21.94 -3.65
CA TRP A 40 -4.34 -21.72 -3.89
C TRP A 40 -4.58 -20.48 -4.75
N ASN A 41 -3.99 -19.34 -4.37
CA ASN A 41 -4.17 -18.08 -5.10
C ASN A 41 -3.55 -18.14 -6.51
N ASN A 42 -2.37 -18.77 -6.67
CA ASN A 42 -1.77 -18.91 -8.00
C ASN A 42 -2.54 -19.87 -8.91
N ILE A 43 -3.12 -20.96 -8.38
CA ILE A 43 -4.02 -21.83 -9.14
C ILE A 43 -5.26 -21.04 -9.57
N ALA A 44 -5.91 -20.31 -8.65
CA ALA A 44 -7.09 -19.53 -8.98
C ALA A 44 -6.79 -18.42 -10.01
N LEU A 45 -5.65 -17.75 -9.91
CA LEU A 45 -5.19 -16.79 -10.91
C LEU A 45 -4.93 -17.42 -12.29
N ALA A 46 -4.47 -18.68 -12.32
CA ALA A 46 -4.31 -19.43 -13.57
C ALA A 46 -5.68 -19.83 -14.16
N LEU A 47 -6.63 -20.25 -13.32
CA LEU A 47 -7.99 -20.60 -13.75
C LEU A 47 -8.73 -19.39 -14.34
N ASP A 48 -8.45 -18.16 -13.91
CA ASP A 48 -9.02 -16.96 -14.54
C ASP A 48 -8.69 -16.85 -16.04
N TRP A 49 -7.54 -17.34 -16.47
CA TRP A 49 -7.17 -17.32 -17.90
C TRP A 49 -8.06 -18.21 -18.74
N LEU A 50 -8.61 -19.25 -18.14
CA LEU A 50 -9.49 -20.21 -18.79
C LEU A 50 -10.97 -19.77 -18.71
N PHE A 51 -11.42 -19.41 -17.50
CA PHE A 51 -12.85 -19.17 -17.25
C PHE A 51 -13.28 -17.71 -17.40
N PHE A 52 -12.35 -16.76 -17.28
CA PHE A 52 -12.64 -15.32 -17.34
C PHE A 52 -11.65 -14.56 -18.25
N PRO A 53 -11.34 -15.04 -19.47
CA PRO A 53 -10.31 -14.43 -20.30
C PRO A 53 -10.55 -12.96 -20.63
N GLY A 54 -11.81 -12.50 -20.54
CA GLY A 54 -12.22 -11.12 -20.77
C GLY A 54 -11.56 -10.11 -19.85
N PHE A 55 -11.02 -10.52 -18.67
CA PHE A 55 -10.30 -9.57 -17.82
C PHE A 55 -9.06 -8.97 -18.53
N LYS A 56 -8.52 -9.62 -19.54
CA LYS A 56 -7.34 -9.13 -20.28
C LYS A 56 -7.64 -7.87 -21.08
N SER A 57 -8.86 -7.75 -21.57
CA SER A 57 -9.36 -6.60 -22.33
C SER A 57 -9.99 -5.52 -21.45
N GLN A 58 -10.05 -5.75 -20.11
CA GLN A 58 -10.52 -4.71 -19.20
C GLN A 58 -9.58 -3.51 -19.27
N GLU A 59 -10.10 -2.39 -19.72
CA GLU A 59 -9.37 -1.13 -19.75
C GLU A 59 -9.13 -0.61 -18.33
N ILE A 60 -7.98 0.02 -18.14
CA ILE A 60 -7.62 0.79 -16.94
C ILE A 60 -7.40 2.20 -17.46
N LYS A 61 -8.33 3.11 -17.18
CA LYS A 61 -8.27 4.48 -17.65
C LYS A 61 -7.95 5.44 -16.53
N ARG A 62 -6.94 6.29 -16.74
CA ARG A 62 -6.53 7.37 -15.84
C ARG A 62 -6.50 6.91 -14.36
N PRO A 63 -5.82 5.80 -14.01
CA PRO A 63 -5.78 5.34 -12.63
C PRO A 63 -5.09 6.38 -11.75
N VAL A 64 -5.51 6.47 -10.48
CA VAL A 64 -4.93 7.38 -9.50
C VAL A 64 -4.07 6.59 -8.53
N PHE A 65 -2.82 7.00 -8.39
CA PHE A 65 -1.88 6.40 -7.46
C PHE A 65 -1.53 7.37 -6.34
N VAL A 66 -1.98 7.08 -5.12
CA VAL A 66 -1.57 7.81 -3.92
C VAL A 66 -0.20 7.25 -3.48
N VAL A 67 0.85 7.91 -3.93
CA VAL A 67 2.26 7.47 -3.77
C VAL A 67 2.99 8.17 -2.61
N SER A 68 2.24 8.75 -1.71
CA SER A 68 2.77 9.47 -0.54
C SER A 68 3.51 8.55 0.43
N LEU A 69 4.38 9.14 1.24
CA LEU A 69 4.98 8.45 2.37
C LEU A 69 3.91 7.94 3.35
N PRO A 70 4.22 6.92 4.16
CA PRO A 70 3.29 6.47 5.19
C PRO A 70 3.00 7.58 6.20
N ARG A 71 1.88 7.47 6.92
CA ARG A 71 1.49 8.40 7.99
C ARG A 71 1.21 9.85 7.56
N THR A 72 0.98 10.08 6.28
CA THR A 72 0.61 11.39 5.71
C THR A 72 -0.90 11.58 5.52
N GLY A 73 -1.74 10.68 6.02
CA GLY A 73 -3.20 10.79 5.89
C GLY A 73 -3.78 10.15 4.63
N THR A 74 -3.01 9.35 3.91
CA THR A 74 -3.41 8.66 2.68
C THR A 74 -4.67 7.82 2.82
N THR A 75 -4.89 7.18 3.97
CA THR A 75 -6.09 6.38 4.27
C THR A 75 -7.36 7.24 4.29
N ASN A 76 -7.28 8.47 4.81
CA ASN A 76 -8.42 9.39 4.82
C ASN A 76 -8.85 9.79 3.40
N VAL A 77 -7.87 10.03 2.52
CA VAL A 77 -8.14 10.33 1.10
C VAL A 77 -8.68 9.11 0.39
N LEU A 78 -8.11 7.93 0.62
CA LEU A 78 -8.60 6.68 0.06
C LEU A 78 -10.08 6.44 0.40
N HIS A 79 -10.45 6.57 1.69
CA HIS A 79 -11.83 6.38 2.12
C HIS A 79 -12.76 7.44 1.54
N ALA A 80 -12.35 8.71 1.50
CA ALA A 80 -13.14 9.78 0.92
C ALA A 80 -13.44 9.55 -0.57
N LEU A 81 -12.43 9.11 -1.34
CA LEU A 81 -12.59 8.83 -2.78
C LEU A 81 -13.32 7.50 -3.07
N ASN A 82 -13.42 6.58 -2.09
CA ASN A 82 -14.17 5.33 -2.24
C ASN A 82 -15.59 5.38 -1.66
N THR A 83 -16.13 6.56 -1.33
CA THR A 83 -17.51 6.69 -0.90
C THR A 83 -18.48 6.39 -2.06
N PRO A 84 -19.70 5.89 -1.77
CA PRO A 84 -20.70 5.68 -2.81
C PRO A 84 -20.96 6.94 -3.64
N GLY A 85 -21.01 6.80 -4.94
CA GLY A 85 -21.18 7.93 -5.88
C GLY A 85 -19.88 8.48 -6.45
N MET A 86 -18.72 8.20 -5.86
CA MET A 86 -17.42 8.57 -6.43
C MET A 86 -17.03 7.60 -7.56
N PRO A 87 -16.39 8.09 -8.64
CA PRO A 87 -16.01 7.27 -9.79
C PRO A 87 -14.70 6.50 -9.57
N PHE A 88 -14.45 6.04 -8.35
CA PHE A 88 -13.22 5.34 -7.99
C PHE A 88 -13.49 3.96 -7.42
N SER A 89 -12.54 3.06 -7.60
CA SER A 89 -12.57 1.74 -7.00
C SER A 89 -11.17 1.30 -6.59
N SER A 90 -11.03 0.86 -5.36
CA SER A 90 -9.80 0.28 -4.81
C SER A 90 -10.02 -1.13 -4.28
N MET A 91 -8.94 -1.89 -4.12
CA MET A 91 -9.02 -3.25 -3.59
C MET A 91 -9.23 -3.22 -2.08
N ALA A 92 -10.13 -4.07 -1.58
CA ALA A 92 -10.23 -4.36 -0.16
C ALA A 92 -9.14 -5.36 0.26
N LEU A 93 -8.78 -5.38 1.54
CA LEU A 93 -7.71 -6.23 2.06
C LEU A 93 -7.96 -7.73 1.79
N TRP A 94 -9.22 -8.21 1.93
CA TRP A 94 -9.57 -9.60 1.60
C TRP A 94 -9.37 -9.93 0.11
N GLU A 95 -9.55 -8.96 -0.78
CA GLU A 95 -9.31 -9.13 -2.21
C GLU A 95 -7.82 -9.28 -2.52
N CYS A 96 -6.97 -8.62 -1.75
CA CYS A 96 -5.52 -8.74 -1.88
C CYS A 96 -4.99 -10.05 -1.30
N LEU A 97 -5.46 -10.44 -0.10
CA LEU A 97 -4.89 -11.54 0.67
C LEU A 97 -5.58 -12.89 0.43
N ILE A 98 -6.89 -12.91 0.22
CA ILE A 98 -7.66 -14.16 0.16
C ILE A 98 -8.15 -14.46 -1.25
N ALA A 99 -8.53 -13.43 -2.00
CA ALA A 99 -9.18 -13.58 -3.30
C ALA A 99 -8.62 -12.65 -4.39
N PRO A 100 -7.36 -12.77 -4.80
CA PRO A 100 -6.79 -11.95 -5.86
C PRO A 100 -7.38 -12.26 -7.25
N SER A 101 -8.02 -13.42 -7.44
CA SER A 101 -8.57 -13.87 -8.72
C SER A 101 -10.06 -13.48 -8.90
N VAL A 102 -10.52 -13.44 -10.14
CA VAL A 102 -11.92 -13.18 -10.50
C VAL A 102 -12.83 -14.29 -9.94
N ILE A 103 -12.43 -15.55 -10.13
CA ILE A 103 -13.22 -16.70 -9.68
C ILE A 103 -13.42 -16.69 -8.16
N GLN A 104 -12.36 -16.45 -7.40
CA GLN A 104 -12.44 -16.38 -5.94
C GLN A 104 -13.39 -15.28 -5.48
N ARG A 105 -13.27 -14.06 -6.04
CA ARG A 105 -14.15 -12.92 -5.72
C ARG A 105 -15.60 -13.23 -6.00
N LYS A 106 -15.90 -13.80 -7.17
CA LYS A 106 -17.27 -14.18 -7.54
C LYS A 106 -17.83 -15.24 -6.60
N VAL A 107 -17.05 -16.29 -6.28
CA VAL A 107 -17.46 -17.36 -5.37
C VAL A 107 -17.66 -16.82 -3.95
N LEU A 108 -16.73 -16.05 -3.41
CA LEU A 108 -16.84 -15.50 -2.05
C LEU A 108 -18.01 -14.51 -1.93
N ARG A 109 -18.24 -13.65 -2.93
CA ARG A 109 -19.41 -12.77 -2.96
C ARG A 109 -20.71 -13.55 -3.04
N TRP A 110 -20.75 -14.63 -3.81
CA TRP A 110 -21.90 -15.52 -3.90
C TRP A 110 -22.19 -16.21 -2.55
N ILE A 111 -21.16 -16.77 -1.88
CA ILE A 111 -21.28 -17.33 -0.53
C ILE A 111 -21.76 -16.26 0.45
N TRP A 112 -21.11 -15.10 0.47
CA TRP A 112 -21.45 -13.99 1.38
C TRP A 112 -22.92 -13.57 1.28
N ARG A 113 -23.45 -13.49 0.06
CA ARG A 113 -24.86 -13.13 -0.15
C ARG A 113 -25.84 -14.17 0.43
N ARG A 114 -25.41 -15.42 0.60
CA ARG A 114 -26.22 -16.52 1.13
C ARG A 114 -25.96 -16.79 2.61
N LEU A 115 -24.92 -16.21 3.18
CA LEU A 115 -24.54 -16.43 4.57
C LEU A 115 -25.62 -15.86 5.50
N PRO A 116 -26.14 -16.65 6.48
CA PRO A 116 -27.03 -16.17 7.53
C PRO A 116 -26.40 -15.01 8.32
N LEU A 117 -27.26 -14.11 8.83
CA LEU A 117 -26.82 -12.92 9.55
C LEU A 117 -25.91 -13.24 10.75
N GLN A 118 -26.20 -14.34 11.48
CA GLN A 118 -25.41 -14.81 12.62
C GLN A 118 -23.98 -15.14 12.21
N LEU A 119 -23.80 -15.82 11.07
CA LEU A 119 -22.48 -16.16 10.56
C LEU A 119 -21.73 -14.92 10.05
N ARG A 120 -22.43 -13.96 9.42
CA ARG A 120 -21.79 -12.66 9.05
C ARG A 120 -21.31 -11.92 10.29
N LYS A 121 -22.11 -11.87 11.38
CA LYS A 121 -21.69 -11.26 12.65
C LYS A 121 -20.47 -11.98 13.24
N LEU A 122 -20.41 -13.30 13.16
CA LEU A 122 -19.26 -14.09 13.60
C LEU A 122 -18.01 -13.72 12.81
N VAL A 123 -18.11 -13.64 11.47
CA VAL A 123 -16.97 -13.23 10.60
C VAL A 123 -16.48 -11.84 10.97
N PHE A 124 -17.36 -10.85 11.18
CA PHE A 124 -16.96 -9.51 11.62
C PHE A 124 -16.33 -9.52 13.02
N SER A 125 -16.80 -10.37 13.93
CA SER A 125 -16.21 -10.50 15.26
C SER A 125 -14.80 -11.11 15.20
N LEU A 126 -14.58 -12.09 14.33
CA LEU A 126 -13.27 -12.69 14.09
C LEU A 126 -12.31 -11.70 13.42
N ASP A 127 -12.78 -10.95 12.43
CA ASP A 127 -12.02 -9.89 11.78
C ASP A 127 -11.54 -8.85 12.82
N LYS A 128 -12.46 -8.35 13.66
CA LYS A 128 -12.12 -7.40 14.72
C LYS A 128 -11.04 -7.96 15.66
N ARG A 129 -11.15 -9.22 16.08
CA ARG A 129 -10.15 -9.88 16.95
C ARG A 129 -8.78 -10.04 16.26
N LEU A 130 -8.79 -10.36 14.96
CA LEU A 130 -7.58 -10.53 14.18
C LEU A 130 -6.73 -9.24 14.14
N PHE A 131 -7.40 -8.10 14.01
CA PHE A 131 -6.76 -6.79 13.89
C PHE A 131 -6.71 -5.97 15.19
N ASP A 132 -7.16 -6.52 16.33
CA ASP A 132 -7.33 -5.77 17.59
C ASP A 132 -6.03 -5.06 18.03
N LYS A 133 -4.90 -5.74 17.99
CA LYS A 133 -3.60 -5.16 18.34
C LYS A 133 -3.17 -4.07 17.35
N LEU A 134 -3.40 -4.28 16.05
CA LEU A 134 -3.03 -3.33 15.01
C LEU A 134 -3.95 -2.09 15.05
N ASN A 135 -5.22 -2.28 15.39
CA ASN A 135 -6.22 -1.21 15.48
C ASN A 135 -5.92 -0.17 16.58
N ALA A 136 -4.96 -0.45 17.45
CA ALA A 136 -4.47 0.57 18.41
C ALA A 136 -3.73 1.73 17.72
N VAL A 137 -3.15 1.52 16.53
CA VAL A 137 -2.35 2.52 15.79
C VAL A 137 -2.80 2.71 14.35
N HIS A 138 -3.40 1.70 13.76
CA HIS A 138 -3.84 1.70 12.37
C HIS A 138 -5.11 0.88 12.26
N ASN A 139 -6.21 1.51 11.87
CA ASN A 139 -7.44 0.77 11.64
C ASN A 139 -7.25 -0.15 10.44
N ALA A 140 -7.40 -1.44 10.68
CA ALA A 140 -7.33 -2.46 9.66
C ALA A 140 -8.53 -3.42 9.79
N SER A 141 -9.03 -3.88 8.67
CA SER A 141 -10.07 -4.89 8.54
C SER A 141 -9.93 -5.56 7.18
N LEU A 142 -10.25 -6.84 7.09
CA LEU A 142 -10.31 -7.54 5.79
C LEU A 142 -11.27 -6.85 4.82
N PHE A 143 -12.31 -6.20 5.31
CA PHE A 143 -13.36 -5.59 4.50
C PHE A 143 -13.06 -4.15 4.08
N TRP A 144 -12.02 -3.53 4.61
CA TRP A 144 -11.65 -2.16 4.27
C TRP A 144 -10.70 -2.10 3.08
N HIS A 145 -10.79 -0.99 2.37
CA HIS A 145 -9.84 -0.67 1.32
C HIS A 145 -8.51 -0.31 1.95
N GLU A 146 -7.48 -1.00 1.53
CA GLU A 146 -6.15 -0.91 2.11
C GLU A 146 -5.07 -0.88 1.02
N GLU A 147 -3.83 -1.11 1.41
CA GLU A 147 -2.66 -1.08 0.55
C GLU A 147 -2.68 -2.21 -0.48
N ASP A 148 -3.01 -1.88 -1.70
CA ASP A 148 -3.26 -2.82 -2.78
C ASP A 148 -2.00 -3.53 -3.31
N GLU A 149 -0.78 -3.04 -2.98
CA GLU A 149 0.47 -3.76 -3.26
C GLU A 149 0.54 -5.12 -2.55
N LEU A 150 -0.21 -5.29 -1.47
CA LEU A 150 -0.34 -6.57 -0.78
C LEU A 150 -0.76 -7.70 -1.72
N VAL A 151 -1.45 -7.40 -2.82
CA VAL A 151 -1.78 -8.40 -3.85
C VAL A 151 -0.55 -9.04 -4.50
N LEU A 152 0.61 -8.36 -4.47
CA LEU A 152 1.89 -8.88 -4.94
C LEU A 152 2.56 -9.85 -3.96
N MET A 153 2.00 -10.05 -2.76
CA MET A 153 2.44 -11.06 -1.79
C MET A 153 2.51 -12.46 -2.44
N TRP A 154 1.55 -12.78 -3.30
CA TRP A 154 1.45 -14.07 -4.00
C TRP A 154 2.48 -14.26 -5.12
N SER A 155 3.35 -13.29 -5.32
CA SER A 155 4.55 -13.37 -6.16
C SER A 155 5.84 -13.03 -5.41
N LEU A 156 5.76 -12.84 -4.09
CA LEU A 156 6.88 -12.44 -3.23
C LEU A 156 7.57 -11.18 -3.77
N SER A 157 6.78 -10.21 -4.25
CA SER A 157 7.27 -9.01 -4.94
C SER A 157 6.79 -7.72 -4.27
N THR A 158 6.51 -7.77 -2.99
CA THR A 158 6.09 -6.64 -2.15
C THR A 158 7.04 -6.47 -0.97
N ILE A 159 7.18 -5.22 -0.49
CA ILE A 159 7.96 -4.91 0.71
C ILE A 159 7.36 -5.54 1.98
N TYR A 160 6.07 -5.88 1.97
CA TYR A 160 5.39 -6.48 3.12
C TYR A 160 5.88 -7.90 3.47
N VAL A 161 6.62 -8.55 2.57
CA VAL A 161 7.41 -9.75 2.93
C VAL A 161 8.40 -9.45 4.06
N GLY A 162 8.84 -8.20 4.18
CA GLY A 162 9.72 -7.73 5.26
C GLY A 162 9.13 -7.79 6.66
N LEU A 163 7.82 -7.80 6.81
CA LEU A 163 7.19 -8.05 8.11
C LEU A 163 7.57 -9.42 8.68
N PHE A 164 7.88 -10.37 7.80
CA PHE A 164 8.36 -11.69 8.19
C PHE A 164 9.90 -11.78 8.21
N TYR A 165 10.58 -10.93 7.43
CA TYR A 165 12.04 -10.93 7.19
C TYR A 165 12.60 -9.52 7.05
N PRO A 166 12.73 -8.75 8.11
CA PRO A 166 13.24 -7.37 8.02
C PRO A 166 14.71 -7.30 7.56
N GLU A 167 15.47 -8.38 7.70
CA GLU A 167 16.91 -8.42 7.39
C GLU A 167 17.25 -8.95 5.99
N SER A 168 16.26 -9.15 5.10
CA SER A 168 16.48 -9.75 3.78
C SER A 168 17.04 -8.74 2.78
N ASP A 169 18.16 -9.07 2.12
CA ASP A 169 18.72 -8.26 1.03
C ASP A 169 17.73 -8.07 -0.15
N VAL A 170 16.82 -9.03 -0.35
CA VAL A 170 15.75 -8.94 -1.36
C VAL A 170 14.84 -7.74 -1.10
N LEU A 171 14.64 -7.37 0.17
CA LEU A 171 13.82 -6.21 0.54
C LEU A 171 14.48 -4.90 0.16
N ARG A 172 15.81 -4.81 0.28
CA ARG A 172 16.56 -3.62 -0.10
C ARG A 172 16.32 -3.25 -1.56
N ASP A 173 16.27 -4.24 -2.45
CA ASP A 173 15.90 -4.03 -3.85
C ASP A 173 14.45 -3.55 -4.01
N LEU A 174 13.53 -4.10 -3.22
CA LEU A 174 12.11 -3.74 -3.32
C LEU A 174 11.79 -2.35 -2.75
N TYR A 175 12.56 -1.87 -1.76
CA TYR A 175 12.45 -0.49 -1.26
C TYR A 175 12.98 0.52 -2.30
N SER A 176 14.12 0.24 -2.92
CA SER A 176 14.71 1.07 -3.98
C SER A 176 14.40 0.51 -5.38
N PHE A 177 13.13 0.20 -5.62
CA PHE A 177 12.69 -0.58 -6.79
C PHE A 177 13.12 0.03 -8.13
N ASP A 178 12.87 1.33 -8.33
CA ASP A 178 13.18 2.02 -9.58
C ASP A 178 14.68 2.09 -9.85
N GLU A 179 15.52 2.05 -8.81
CA GLU A 179 16.98 2.14 -8.95
C GLU A 179 17.68 0.78 -9.02
N ARG A 180 17.27 -0.16 -8.15
CA ARG A 180 18.01 -1.41 -7.93
C ARG A 180 17.47 -2.61 -8.69
N VAL A 181 16.18 -2.63 -8.99
CA VAL A 181 15.57 -3.78 -9.68
C VAL A 181 15.86 -3.67 -11.19
N SER A 182 16.31 -4.78 -11.79
CA SER A 182 16.58 -4.83 -13.24
C SER A 182 15.30 -4.57 -14.05
N GLU A 183 15.40 -3.91 -15.20
CA GLU A 183 14.26 -3.54 -16.06
C GLU A 183 13.36 -4.75 -16.40
N LYS A 184 13.96 -5.90 -16.69
CA LYS A 184 13.22 -7.14 -16.94
C LYS A 184 12.38 -7.59 -15.75
N ARG A 185 12.90 -7.43 -14.52
CA ARG A 185 12.18 -7.78 -13.28
C ARG A 185 11.12 -6.74 -12.96
N LYS A 186 11.42 -5.43 -13.12
CA LYS A 186 10.45 -4.32 -13.00
C LYS A 186 9.24 -4.58 -13.90
N ALA A 187 9.47 -4.76 -15.21
CA ALA A 187 8.41 -5.00 -16.18
C ALA A 187 7.57 -6.26 -15.87
N ARG A 188 8.17 -7.32 -15.34
CA ARG A 188 7.46 -8.53 -14.93
C ARG A 188 6.53 -8.26 -13.75
N ILE A 189 7.02 -7.58 -12.71
CA ILE A 189 6.27 -7.29 -11.48
C ILE A 189 5.14 -6.33 -11.79
N THR A 190 5.43 -5.21 -12.48
CA THR A 190 4.42 -4.18 -12.78
C THR A 190 3.36 -4.68 -13.76
N ARG A 191 3.76 -5.50 -14.75
CA ARG A 191 2.79 -6.17 -15.65
C ARG A 191 1.89 -7.12 -14.89
N ARG A 192 2.41 -7.87 -13.90
CA ARG A 192 1.61 -8.72 -13.03
C ARG A 192 0.64 -7.89 -12.22
N TYR A 193 1.10 -6.80 -11.61
CA TYR A 193 0.25 -5.88 -10.88
C TYR A 193 -0.88 -5.31 -11.78
N ARG A 194 -0.55 -4.85 -12.98
CA ARG A 194 -1.54 -4.37 -13.95
C ARG A 194 -2.62 -5.42 -14.25
N ARG A 195 -2.23 -6.69 -14.39
CA ARG A 195 -3.18 -7.79 -14.59
C ARG A 195 -4.07 -8.04 -13.36
N LEU A 196 -3.60 -7.78 -12.16
CA LEU A 196 -4.40 -7.88 -10.93
C LEU A 196 -5.40 -6.71 -10.84
N VAL A 197 -5.00 -5.50 -11.21
CA VAL A 197 -5.91 -4.36 -11.36
C VAL A 197 -7.00 -4.64 -12.39
N GLN A 198 -6.66 -5.20 -13.55
CA GLN A 198 -7.64 -5.62 -14.57
C GLN A 198 -8.65 -6.63 -14.02
N ARG A 199 -8.19 -7.62 -13.24
CA ARG A 199 -9.08 -8.58 -12.58
C ARG A 199 -10.01 -7.92 -11.58
N HIS A 200 -9.52 -6.95 -10.82
CA HIS A 200 -10.34 -6.20 -9.88
C HIS A 200 -11.49 -5.48 -10.60
N LEU A 201 -11.16 -4.64 -11.57
CA LEU A 201 -12.16 -3.87 -12.34
C LEU A 201 -13.15 -4.80 -13.06
N TYR A 202 -12.66 -5.88 -13.68
CA TYR A 202 -13.50 -6.88 -14.33
C TYR A 202 -14.45 -7.59 -13.35
N ALA A 203 -13.96 -7.96 -12.17
CA ALA A 203 -14.74 -8.68 -11.16
C ALA A 203 -15.85 -7.83 -10.53
N ILE A 204 -15.70 -6.51 -10.49
CA ILE A 204 -16.75 -5.59 -10.04
C ILE A 204 -17.70 -5.17 -11.17
N GLY A 205 -17.39 -5.52 -12.43
CA GLY A 205 -18.16 -5.06 -13.60
C GLY A 205 -18.01 -3.57 -13.82
N ALA A 206 -16.80 -3.03 -13.62
CA ALA A 206 -16.53 -1.60 -13.72
C ALA A 206 -16.95 -1.05 -15.09
N SER A 207 -17.72 0.05 -15.10
CA SER A 207 -17.98 0.85 -16.29
C SER A 207 -16.69 1.56 -16.75
N ALA A 208 -16.72 2.12 -17.96
CA ALA A 208 -15.59 2.85 -18.53
C ALA A 208 -15.18 4.10 -17.73
N ASP A 209 -16.09 4.62 -16.90
CA ASP A 209 -15.87 5.82 -16.09
C ASP A 209 -15.27 5.53 -14.71
N VAL A 210 -15.26 4.25 -14.28
CA VAL A 210 -14.70 3.87 -13.00
C VAL A 210 -13.17 3.82 -13.11
N ARG A 211 -12.51 4.64 -12.33
CA ARG A 211 -11.06 4.75 -12.24
C ARG A 211 -10.53 3.89 -11.10
N PHE A 212 -9.43 3.21 -11.36
CA PHE A 212 -8.74 2.49 -10.29
C PHE A 212 -8.01 3.48 -9.37
N LEU A 213 -8.18 3.30 -8.07
CA LEU A 213 -7.51 4.08 -7.03
C LEU A 213 -6.59 3.17 -6.23
N SER A 214 -5.30 3.39 -6.35
CA SER A 214 -4.26 2.75 -5.56
C SER A 214 -3.84 3.66 -4.40
N LYS A 215 -3.73 3.12 -3.21
CA LYS A 215 -3.10 3.80 -2.07
C LYS A 215 -2.04 2.89 -1.49
N ASN A 216 -0.77 3.26 -1.70
CA ASN A 216 0.31 2.47 -1.15
C ASN A 216 1.61 3.29 -1.01
N PRO A 217 2.13 3.45 0.22
CA PRO A 217 3.42 4.10 0.44
C PRO A 217 4.58 3.43 -0.29
N ALA A 218 4.54 2.11 -0.46
CA ALA A 218 5.57 1.36 -1.18
C ALA A 218 5.62 1.67 -2.69
N MET A 219 4.56 2.25 -3.25
CA MET A 219 4.57 2.72 -4.64
C MET A 219 5.45 3.97 -4.82
N ALA A 220 5.81 4.67 -3.74
CA ALA A 220 6.78 5.77 -3.79
C ALA A 220 8.16 5.34 -4.33
N GLY A 221 8.55 4.08 -4.12
CA GLY A 221 9.76 3.50 -4.70
C GLY A 221 9.61 2.96 -6.12
N LYS A 222 8.40 3.04 -6.75
CA LYS A 222 8.03 2.38 -8.01
C LYS A 222 7.40 3.31 -9.05
N VAL A 223 7.60 4.62 -8.92
CA VAL A 223 6.92 5.64 -9.74
C VAL A 223 7.25 5.49 -11.22
N GLN A 224 8.53 5.29 -11.57
CA GLN A 224 8.96 5.07 -12.95
C GLN A 224 8.31 3.82 -13.55
N ALA A 225 8.30 2.72 -12.79
CA ALA A 225 7.70 1.47 -13.24
C ALA A 225 6.17 1.59 -13.40
N ILE A 226 5.50 2.39 -12.55
CA ILE A 226 4.08 2.72 -12.69
C ILE A 226 3.85 3.48 -13.99
N ALA A 227 4.60 4.56 -14.24
CA ALA A 227 4.49 5.38 -15.44
C ALA A 227 4.62 4.56 -16.73
N GLN A 228 5.56 3.62 -16.78
CA GLN A 228 5.76 2.75 -17.94
C GLN A 228 4.58 1.81 -18.25
N HIS A 229 3.79 1.43 -17.24
CA HIS A 229 2.71 0.46 -17.41
C HIS A 229 1.31 1.06 -17.28
N PHE A 230 1.22 2.29 -16.79
CA PHE A 230 0.01 3.08 -16.67
C PHE A 230 0.31 4.52 -17.15
N PRO A 231 0.50 4.70 -18.47
CA PRO A 231 1.00 5.97 -19.02
C PRO A 231 0.02 7.14 -18.83
N ASP A 232 -1.26 6.85 -18.63
CA ASP A 232 -2.31 7.82 -18.33
C ASP A 232 -2.62 7.98 -16.84
N ALA A 233 -1.77 7.43 -15.96
CA ALA A 233 -1.94 7.52 -14.53
C ALA A 233 -1.72 8.95 -14.01
N GLN A 234 -2.38 9.27 -12.90
CA GLN A 234 -2.15 10.49 -12.13
C GLN A 234 -1.64 10.13 -10.74
N ALA A 235 -0.59 10.83 -10.29
CA ALA A 235 0.01 10.61 -8.99
C ALA A 235 -0.50 11.64 -7.97
N LEU A 236 -0.83 11.18 -6.77
CA LEU A 236 -1.20 12.04 -5.65
C LEU A 236 -0.17 11.90 -4.54
N VAL A 237 0.37 13.01 -4.10
CA VAL A 237 1.28 13.11 -2.99
C VAL A 237 0.62 13.92 -1.87
N ILE A 238 0.72 13.45 -0.64
CA ILE A 238 0.30 14.21 0.54
C ILE A 238 1.55 14.57 1.32
N GLU A 239 1.78 15.86 1.43
CA GLU A 239 2.92 16.39 2.16
C GLU A 239 2.60 16.52 3.64
N ARG A 240 3.55 16.08 4.45
CA ARG A 240 3.57 16.26 5.89
C ARG A 240 5.02 16.49 6.34
N PRO A 241 5.27 17.33 7.35
CA PRO A 241 6.64 17.55 7.83
C PRO A 241 7.32 16.27 8.32
N PRO A 242 8.61 16.06 7.99
CA PRO A 242 9.35 14.82 8.31
C PRO A 242 9.45 14.55 9.81
N ASN A 243 9.56 15.59 10.65
CA ASN A 243 9.56 15.49 12.11
C ASN A 243 8.31 14.81 12.68
N ASN A 244 7.23 14.74 11.93
CA ASN A 244 6.00 14.03 12.27
C ASN A 244 5.91 12.65 11.61
N ILE A 245 6.43 12.51 10.38
CA ILE A 245 6.37 11.25 9.62
C ILE A 245 7.28 10.20 10.26
N LEU A 246 8.54 10.57 10.55
CA LEU A 246 9.56 9.64 11.03
C LEU A 246 9.12 8.92 12.31
N PRO A 247 8.82 9.62 13.43
CA PRO A 247 8.46 8.95 14.67
C PRO A 247 7.09 8.25 14.60
N SER A 248 6.16 8.77 13.79
CA SER A 248 4.87 8.11 13.58
C SER A 248 4.99 6.81 12.80
N THR A 249 5.92 6.73 11.84
CA THR A 249 6.20 5.52 11.08
C THR A 249 6.97 4.51 11.92
N GLU A 250 7.96 4.98 12.67
CA GLU A 250 8.69 4.15 13.63
C GLU A 250 7.74 3.48 14.62
N LEU A 251 6.81 4.22 15.21
CA LEU A 251 5.80 3.68 16.11
C LEU A 251 4.96 2.58 15.45
N LEU A 252 4.53 2.79 14.20
CA LEU A 252 3.75 1.78 13.45
C LEU A 252 4.57 0.52 13.22
N VAL A 253 5.79 0.67 12.71
CA VAL A 253 6.68 -0.48 12.41
C VAL A 253 7.09 -1.20 13.69
N SER A 254 7.35 -0.46 14.79
CA SER A 254 7.66 -1.05 16.11
C SER A 254 6.56 -1.99 16.57
N ILE A 255 5.30 -1.56 16.50
CA ILE A 255 4.16 -2.40 16.92
C ILE A 255 4.02 -3.63 16.02
N GLN A 256 4.24 -3.47 14.71
CA GLN A 256 4.20 -4.60 13.79
C GLN A 256 5.31 -5.62 14.07
N LEU A 257 6.54 -5.16 14.25
CA LEU A 257 7.70 -6.01 14.56
C LEU A 257 7.59 -6.65 15.94
N GLU A 258 7.17 -5.90 16.96
CA GLU A 258 6.96 -6.44 18.31
C GLU A 258 5.87 -7.52 18.32
N THR A 259 4.77 -7.29 17.58
CA THR A 259 3.71 -8.29 17.44
C THR A 259 4.21 -9.56 16.74
N ALA A 260 5.09 -9.42 15.75
CA ALA A 260 5.65 -10.56 15.01
C ALA A 260 6.81 -11.27 15.72
N THR A 261 7.58 -10.58 16.57
CA THR A 261 8.86 -11.09 17.09
C THR A 261 9.04 -10.98 18.60
N ASP A 262 8.16 -10.31 19.35
CA ASP A 262 8.27 -9.96 20.78
C ASP A 262 9.60 -9.22 21.15
N VAL A 263 10.19 -8.51 20.18
CA VAL A 263 11.43 -7.76 20.38
C VAL A 263 11.22 -6.31 19.98
N PRO A 264 11.57 -5.34 20.83
CA PRO A 264 11.49 -3.92 20.48
C PRO A 264 12.40 -3.58 19.30
N VAL A 265 12.07 -2.51 18.60
CA VAL A 265 12.90 -1.97 17.52
C VAL A 265 14.22 -1.47 18.10
N THR A 266 15.32 -1.88 17.46
CA THR A 266 16.67 -1.41 17.78
C THR A 266 16.97 -0.07 17.10
N ASP A 267 17.98 0.67 17.57
CA ASP A 267 18.42 1.91 16.93
C ASP A 267 18.84 1.69 15.46
N GLN A 268 19.51 0.56 15.18
CA GLN A 268 19.88 0.21 13.81
C GLN A 268 18.66 0.03 12.89
N GLU A 269 17.60 -0.61 13.39
CA GLU A 269 16.36 -0.76 12.64
C GLU A 269 15.61 0.57 12.48
N ARG A 270 15.65 1.45 13.50
CA ARG A 270 15.14 2.81 13.42
C ARG A 270 15.80 3.60 12.30
N PHE A 271 17.13 3.63 12.23
CA PHE A 271 17.85 4.29 11.16
C PHE A 271 17.56 3.66 9.78
N ALA A 272 17.39 2.35 9.72
CA ALA A 272 16.99 1.68 8.49
C ALA A 272 15.59 2.11 8.02
N ILE A 273 14.62 2.27 8.93
CA ILE A 273 13.27 2.78 8.62
C ILE A 273 13.37 4.20 8.05
N TYR A 274 14.16 5.07 8.68
CA TYR A 274 14.34 6.44 8.24
C TYR A 274 14.99 6.52 6.86
N GLY A 275 16.04 5.72 6.62
CA GLY A 275 16.69 5.62 5.31
C GLY A 275 15.76 5.12 4.19
N ILE A 276 14.80 4.23 4.51
CA ILE A 276 13.79 3.80 3.55
C ILE A 276 12.85 4.96 3.19
N LEU A 277 12.40 5.73 4.18
CA LEU A 277 11.52 6.88 3.96
C LEU A 277 12.23 7.98 3.16
N GLU A 278 13.50 8.21 3.45
CA GLU A 278 14.37 9.13 2.71
C GLU A 278 14.54 8.68 1.24
N GLY A 279 14.79 7.39 1.01
CA GLY A 279 14.84 6.80 -0.32
C GLY A 279 13.52 6.97 -1.09
N PHE A 280 12.39 6.76 -0.45
CA PHE A 280 11.07 7.01 -1.06
C PHE A 280 10.87 8.47 -1.42
N ARG A 281 11.24 9.39 -0.51
CA ARG A 281 11.13 10.84 -0.75
C ARG A 281 12.00 11.28 -1.91
N HIS A 282 13.24 10.77 -1.96
CA HIS A 282 14.18 11.04 -3.05
C HIS A 282 13.65 10.51 -4.40
N ASN A 283 13.15 9.27 -4.44
CA ASN A 283 12.58 8.70 -5.67
C ASN A 283 11.36 9.48 -6.17
N LEU A 284 10.46 9.89 -5.26
CA LEU A 284 9.32 10.74 -5.62
C LEU A 284 9.79 12.06 -6.25
N GLN A 285 10.77 12.74 -5.65
CA GLN A 285 11.32 13.99 -6.17
C GLN A 285 11.92 13.79 -7.57
N LYS A 286 12.79 12.79 -7.71
CA LYS A 286 13.45 12.45 -8.97
C LYS A 286 12.46 12.09 -10.07
N GLN A 287 11.49 11.23 -9.79
CA GLN A 287 10.62 10.73 -10.84
C GLN A 287 9.46 11.67 -11.18
N LEU A 288 8.90 12.36 -10.20
CA LEU A 288 7.76 13.25 -10.45
C LEU A 288 8.21 14.66 -10.84
N VAL A 289 9.21 15.24 -10.14
CA VAL A 289 9.60 16.62 -10.34
C VAL A 289 10.68 16.74 -11.42
N GLU A 290 11.79 15.98 -11.31
CA GLU A 290 12.93 16.12 -12.22
C GLU A 290 12.65 15.43 -13.57
N ASN A 291 12.11 14.21 -13.55
CA ASN A 291 11.87 13.42 -14.76
C ASN A 291 10.47 13.64 -15.36
N GLY A 292 9.52 14.22 -14.63
CA GLY A 292 8.15 14.44 -15.10
C GLY A 292 7.43 13.16 -15.55
N CYS A 293 7.66 12.01 -14.90
CA CYS A 293 7.15 10.73 -15.37
C CYS A 293 5.64 10.62 -15.39
N LEU A 294 4.94 11.34 -14.49
CA LEU A 294 3.48 11.36 -14.36
C LEU A 294 3.00 12.75 -13.96
N PRO A 295 1.81 13.18 -14.41
CA PRO A 295 1.14 14.32 -13.81
C PRO A 295 0.87 14.04 -12.33
N PHE A 296 1.15 15.00 -11.46
CA PHE A 296 0.95 14.83 -10.04
C PHE A 296 0.38 16.07 -9.36
N LYS A 297 -0.30 15.86 -8.24
CA LYS A 297 -0.77 16.90 -7.33
C LYS A 297 -0.25 16.66 -5.94
N VAL A 298 0.17 17.73 -5.27
CA VAL A 298 0.56 17.71 -3.86
C VAL A 298 -0.55 18.31 -3.01
N LEU A 299 -0.99 17.59 -1.98
CA LEU A 299 -1.92 18.08 -0.99
C LEU A 299 -1.20 18.24 0.36
N SER A 300 -1.48 19.33 1.06
CA SER A 300 -0.99 19.52 2.42
C SER A 300 -1.81 18.68 3.39
N PHE A 301 -1.13 17.92 4.28
CA PHE A 301 -1.80 17.19 5.36
C PHE A 301 -2.58 18.15 6.30
N SER A 302 -2.06 19.35 6.57
CA SER A 302 -2.73 20.33 7.41
C SER A 302 -4.04 20.82 6.78
N ASP A 303 -4.06 21.06 5.46
CA ASP A 303 -5.27 21.47 4.75
C ASP A 303 -6.30 20.33 4.67
N LEU A 304 -5.85 19.10 4.47
CA LEU A 304 -6.72 17.92 4.53
C LEU A 304 -7.40 17.73 5.89
N VAL A 305 -6.78 18.21 6.97
CA VAL A 305 -7.36 18.15 8.32
C VAL A 305 -8.24 19.35 8.61
N GLN A 306 -7.82 20.56 8.22
CA GLN A 306 -8.47 21.81 8.58
C GLN A 306 -9.53 22.26 7.56
N LYS A 307 -9.30 21.97 6.27
CA LYS A 307 -10.11 22.40 5.11
C LYS A 307 -10.44 21.21 4.21
N ARG A 308 -10.90 20.11 4.82
CA ARG A 308 -11.06 18.83 4.13
C ARG A 308 -11.91 18.92 2.88
N GLU A 309 -13.09 19.50 2.96
CA GLU A 309 -14.03 19.62 1.85
C GLU A 309 -13.43 20.43 0.69
N ALA A 310 -12.84 21.58 0.98
CA ALA A 310 -12.18 22.40 -0.04
C ALA A 310 -10.99 21.67 -0.70
N SER A 311 -10.17 20.98 0.09
CA SER A 311 -9.02 20.20 -0.40
C SER A 311 -9.46 19.03 -1.27
N MET A 312 -10.53 18.32 -0.88
CA MET A 312 -11.07 17.20 -1.66
C MET A 312 -11.73 17.67 -2.95
N ASN A 313 -12.44 18.79 -2.92
CA ASN A 313 -13.05 19.36 -4.14
C ASN A 313 -11.97 19.91 -5.09
N ALA A 314 -10.92 20.54 -4.60
CA ALA A 314 -9.77 20.93 -5.42
C ALA A 314 -9.05 19.71 -6.02
N LEU A 315 -8.98 18.58 -5.29
CA LEU A 315 -8.47 17.32 -5.81
C LEU A 315 -9.37 16.75 -6.91
N LEU A 316 -10.68 16.68 -6.68
CA LEU A 316 -11.65 16.18 -7.66
C LEU A 316 -11.67 17.01 -8.94
N GLY A 317 -11.58 18.35 -8.82
CA GLY A 317 -11.43 19.24 -9.97
C GLY A 317 -10.15 18.94 -10.77
N TRP A 318 -9.01 18.73 -10.11
CA TRP A 318 -7.76 18.34 -10.79
C TRP A 318 -7.85 16.96 -11.44
N LEU A 319 -8.63 16.05 -10.88
CA LEU A 319 -8.89 14.73 -11.44
C LEU A 319 -9.94 14.75 -12.58
N ASP A 320 -10.48 15.90 -12.94
CA ASP A 320 -11.60 16.08 -13.90
C ASP A 320 -12.84 15.25 -13.52
N CYS A 321 -13.15 15.20 -12.25
CA CYS A 321 -14.34 14.53 -11.74
C CYS A 321 -15.48 15.54 -11.59
N ALA A 322 -16.64 15.25 -12.20
CA ALA A 322 -17.82 16.12 -12.10
C ALA A 322 -18.60 15.99 -10.77
N VAL A 323 -18.08 15.20 -9.84
CA VAL A 323 -18.71 14.93 -8.54
C VAL A 323 -18.08 15.83 -7.48
N GLU A 324 -18.91 16.39 -6.59
CA GLU A 324 -18.44 17.16 -5.44
C GLU A 324 -18.37 16.28 -4.19
N PHE A 325 -17.36 16.53 -3.37
CA PHE A 325 -17.22 15.93 -2.05
C PHE A 325 -17.98 16.76 -1.02
N CYS A 326 -18.89 16.13 -0.29
CA CYS A 326 -19.62 16.76 0.79
C CYS A 326 -19.18 16.15 2.15
N GLU A 327 -18.90 16.98 3.13
CA GLU A 327 -18.43 16.52 4.44
C GLU A 327 -19.48 15.73 5.24
N ALA A 328 -20.75 15.83 4.88
CA ALA A 328 -21.82 15.02 5.47
C ALA A 328 -21.67 13.51 5.17
N ASP A 329 -20.90 13.14 4.14
CA ASP A 329 -20.57 11.75 3.80
C ASP A 329 -19.43 11.17 4.67
N ARG A 330 -19.24 11.68 5.88
CA ARG A 330 -18.13 11.30 6.77
C ARG A 330 -18.13 9.82 7.13
N SER A 331 -17.15 9.12 6.61
CA SER A 331 -16.51 8.05 7.38
C SER A 331 -15.73 8.71 8.53
N GLU A 332 -15.91 8.27 9.76
CA GLU A 332 -15.17 8.80 10.92
C GLU A 332 -13.67 8.87 10.62
N VAL A 333 -13.09 10.07 10.74
CA VAL A 333 -11.65 10.25 10.62
C VAL A 333 -11.01 9.51 11.79
N HIS A 334 -10.38 8.37 11.48
CA HIS A 334 -9.69 7.62 12.52
C HIS A 334 -8.55 8.44 13.10
N ARG A 335 -8.63 8.68 14.43
CA ARG A 335 -7.52 9.25 15.20
C ARG A 335 -6.84 8.11 15.94
N SER A 336 -5.56 7.88 15.66
CA SER A 336 -4.76 6.93 16.43
C SER A 336 -4.80 7.29 17.92
N ASN A 337 -5.09 6.30 18.77
CA ASN A 337 -5.08 6.47 20.22
C ASN A 337 -3.66 6.55 20.80
N LYS A 338 -2.66 6.07 20.08
CA LYS A 338 -1.25 6.18 20.47
C LYS A 338 -0.65 7.44 19.89
N ARG A 339 -0.02 8.22 20.76
CA ARG A 339 0.66 9.49 20.43
C ARG A 339 2.15 9.21 20.28
N TYR A 340 2.74 9.76 19.24
CA TYR A 340 4.18 9.92 19.10
C TYR A 340 4.54 11.36 19.47
N VAL A 341 5.81 11.58 19.81
CA VAL A 341 6.36 12.92 20.01
C VAL A 341 7.06 13.33 18.70
N PRO A 342 6.73 14.47 18.10
CA PRO A 342 7.48 15.00 16.97
C PRO A 342 8.94 15.20 17.30
N LEU A 343 9.84 14.92 16.36
CA LEU A 343 11.26 15.19 16.53
C LEU A 343 11.49 16.71 16.60
N ASN A 344 12.40 17.14 17.46
CA ASN A 344 12.91 18.50 17.44
C ASN A 344 13.92 18.68 16.30
N ASP A 345 14.40 19.90 16.07
CA ASP A 345 15.30 20.22 14.96
C ASP A 345 16.65 19.49 15.04
N GLU A 346 17.18 19.28 16.24
CA GLU A 346 18.44 18.56 16.46
C GLU A 346 18.28 17.07 16.18
N GLU A 347 17.23 16.46 16.71
CA GLU A 347 16.87 15.07 16.47
C GLU A 347 16.61 14.83 14.97
N LEU A 348 15.93 15.77 14.32
CA LEU A 348 15.64 15.67 12.89
C LEU A 348 16.92 15.73 12.04
N ARG A 349 17.85 16.65 12.36
CA ARG A 349 19.17 16.72 11.67
C ARG A 349 20.01 15.47 11.90
N SER A 350 19.89 14.86 13.08
CA SER A 350 20.57 13.59 13.37
C SER A 350 19.93 12.39 12.66
N ALA A 351 18.64 12.46 12.38
CA ALA A 351 17.85 11.39 11.78
C ALA A 351 17.95 11.35 10.25
N LEU A 352 18.14 12.49 9.59
CA LEU A 352 18.19 12.62 8.14
C LEU A 352 19.64 12.87 7.67
N GLN A 353 20.01 12.25 6.56
CA GLN A 353 21.30 12.50 5.92
C GLN A 353 21.33 13.91 5.29
N GLU A 354 20.21 14.29 4.67
CA GLU A 354 20.01 15.60 4.06
C GLU A 354 18.58 16.11 4.33
N PRO A 355 18.37 17.44 4.40
CA PRO A 355 17.02 18.00 4.47
C PRO A 355 16.20 17.58 3.26
N TRP A 356 14.95 17.19 3.50
CA TRP A 356 14.06 16.84 2.38
C TRP A 356 13.77 18.06 1.52
N PRO A 357 13.90 17.94 0.18
CA PRO A 357 13.60 19.04 -0.72
C PRO A 357 12.12 19.40 -0.65
N SER A 358 11.83 20.69 -0.76
CA SER A 358 10.47 21.19 -0.85
C SER A 358 9.78 20.71 -2.11
N TRP A 359 8.46 20.53 -2.06
CA TRP A 359 7.68 20.35 -3.27
C TRP A 359 7.57 21.68 -4.00
N PRO A 360 7.52 21.67 -5.33
CA PRO A 360 7.23 22.87 -6.09
C PRO A 360 5.87 23.46 -5.64
N SER A 361 5.76 24.77 -5.57
CA SER A 361 4.51 25.46 -5.25
C SER A 361 3.62 25.56 -6.50
N GLY A 362 2.33 25.20 -6.37
CA GLY A 362 1.33 25.29 -7.44
C GLY A 362 0.78 23.94 -7.91
N ASP A 363 -0.24 23.98 -8.74
CA ASP A 363 -0.79 22.80 -9.42
C ASP A 363 0.13 22.45 -10.61
N PHE A 364 1.00 21.47 -10.43
CA PHE A 364 1.88 21.02 -11.50
C PHE A 364 1.16 20.03 -12.41
N LEU A 365 0.69 20.56 -13.55
CA LEU A 365 0.39 19.78 -14.73
C LEU A 365 1.72 19.62 -15.49
N VAL A 366 2.44 18.53 -15.23
CA VAL A 366 3.51 18.14 -16.15
C VAL A 366 2.81 17.57 -17.38
N VAL A 367 2.81 18.33 -18.46
CA VAL A 367 2.41 17.84 -19.78
C VAL A 367 3.45 16.80 -20.17
N PRO A 368 3.06 15.57 -20.54
CA PRO A 368 4.01 14.61 -21.07
C PRO A 368 4.74 15.25 -22.26
N HIS A 369 6.06 15.20 -22.27
CA HIS A 369 6.82 15.49 -23.47
C HIS A 369 6.36 14.52 -24.55
N GLU A 370 5.81 15.02 -25.64
CA GLU A 370 5.56 14.26 -26.86
C GLU A 370 6.91 13.71 -27.33
N HIS A 371 7.03 12.39 -27.34
CA HIS A 371 8.10 11.65 -27.98
C HIS A 371 7.53 10.83 -29.13
#